data_89868923216bfd29e0e6fb92150d85ac
#
_entry.id   89868923216bfd29e0e6fb92150d85ac
#
_cell.length_a   1.000
_cell.length_b   1.000
_cell.length_c   1.000
_cell.angle_alpha   90.00
_cell.angle_beta   90.00
_cell.angle_gamma   90.00
#
_symmetry.space_group_name_H-M   'P 1'
#
loop_
_entity.id
_entity.type
_entity.pdbx_description
1 polymer ?
#
loop_
_entity_poly.entity_id
_entity_poly.type
_entity_poly.pdbx_seq_one_letter_code
_entity_poly.pdbx_strand_id
1 'polypeptide(L)' 'KAEYREVVSLLHKGYSIRNVAKLSGKGVSTVQRVKRLIKVQSSQ' A
#
# COMPACT_ATOMS: atom_id res chain seq x y z
N LYS A 1 9.83 -0.05 -7.93
CA LYS A 1 9.45 0.95 -8.91
C LYS A 1 8.62 2.03 -8.29
N ALA A 2 8.44 3.08 -9.03
CA ALA A 2 7.74 4.24 -8.53
C ALA A 2 6.33 3.92 -8.06
N GLU A 3 5.63 3.09 -8.80
CA GLU A 3 4.26 2.73 -8.44
C GLU A 3 4.21 2.04 -7.10
N TYR A 4 5.12 1.16 -6.91
CA TYR A 4 5.17 0.37 -5.69
C TYR A 4 5.49 1.29 -4.52
N ARG A 5 6.43 2.18 -4.72
CA ARG A 5 6.82 3.13 -3.73
C ARG A 5 5.68 4.03 -3.31
N GLU A 6 4.90 4.45 -4.29
CA GLU A 6 3.79 5.32 -4.02
C GLU A 6 2.80 4.65 -3.09
N VAL A 7 2.49 3.39 -3.36
CA VAL A 7 1.57 2.65 -2.50
C VAL A 7 2.12 2.53 -1.09
N VAL A 8 3.39 2.20 -0.99
CA VAL A 8 4.02 2.07 0.32
C VAL A 8 3.97 3.38 1.07
N SER A 9 4.27 4.45 0.38
CA SER A 9 4.27 5.77 0.99
C SER A 9 2.90 6.13 1.54
N LEU A 10 1.86 5.88 0.76
CA LEU A 10 0.52 6.19 1.19
C LEU A 10 0.10 5.34 2.39
N LEU A 11 0.50 4.08 2.37
CA LEU A 11 0.19 3.21 3.49
C LEU A 11 0.86 3.69 4.77
N HIS A 12 2.08 4.17 4.64
CA HIS A 12 2.80 4.69 5.79
C HIS A 12 2.14 5.95 6.36
N LYS A 13 1.46 6.67 5.50
CA LYS A 13 0.77 7.87 5.95
C LYS A 13 -0.52 7.56 6.68
N GLY A 14 -0.92 6.31 6.67
CA GLY A 14 -2.11 5.92 7.40
C GLY A 14 -3.38 5.84 6.59
N TYR A 15 -3.27 5.93 5.28
CA TYR A 15 -4.44 5.81 4.44
C TYR A 15 -4.94 4.36 4.43
N SER A 16 -6.24 4.21 4.27
CA SER A 16 -6.80 2.88 4.20
C SER A 16 -6.53 2.27 2.84
N ILE A 17 -6.68 0.97 2.74
CA ILE A 17 -6.44 0.27 1.49
C ILE A 17 -7.27 0.86 0.35
N ARG A 18 -8.52 1.17 0.63
CA ARG A 18 -9.39 1.74 -0.38
C ARG A 18 -8.86 3.08 -0.86
N ASN A 19 -8.48 3.92 0.07
CA ASN A 19 -7.98 5.22 -0.27
C ASN A 19 -6.67 5.13 -1.04
N VAL A 20 -5.80 4.23 -0.60
CA VAL A 20 -4.53 4.05 -1.29
C VAL A 20 -4.78 3.59 -2.71
N ALA A 21 -5.70 2.67 -2.90
CA ALA A 21 -5.99 2.18 -4.23
C ALA A 21 -6.49 3.32 -5.12
N LYS A 22 -7.32 4.17 -4.56
CA LYS A 22 -7.85 5.27 -5.31
C LYS A 22 -6.80 6.30 -5.66
N LEU A 23 -6.00 6.65 -4.68
CA LEU A 23 -4.99 7.67 -4.87
C LEU A 23 -3.86 7.22 -5.78
N SER A 24 -3.50 5.97 -5.70
CA SER A 24 -2.41 5.45 -6.51
C SER A 24 -2.88 4.96 -7.86
N GLY A 25 -4.17 4.78 -8.04
CA GLY A 25 -4.68 4.27 -9.29
C GLY A 25 -4.49 2.77 -9.44
N LYS A 26 -4.18 2.10 -8.36
CA LYS A 26 -3.98 0.66 -8.41
C LYS A 26 -5.23 -0.05 -7.91
N GLY A 27 -5.32 -1.33 -8.18
CA GLY A 27 -6.43 -2.11 -7.68
C GLY A 27 -6.25 -2.41 -6.21
N VAL A 28 -7.36 -2.66 -5.54
CA VAL A 28 -7.32 -2.99 -4.12
C VAL A 28 -6.47 -4.23 -3.88
N SER A 29 -6.53 -5.18 -4.79
CA SER A 29 -5.75 -6.40 -4.65
C SER A 29 -4.26 -6.08 -4.59
N THR A 30 -3.83 -5.18 -5.45
CA THR A 30 -2.42 -4.80 -5.49
C THR A 30 -2.02 -4.13 -4.19
N VAL A 31 -2.87 -3.24 -3.71
CA VAL A 31 -2.59 -2.53 -2.47
C VAL A 31 -2.51 -3.50 -1.30
N GLN A 32 -3.41 -4.45 -1.26
CA GLN A 32 -3.40 -5.44 -0.20
C GLN A 32 -2.13 -6.25 -0.20
N ARG A 33 -1.67 -6.58 -1.40
CA ARG A 33 -0.45 -7.34 -1.55
C ARG A 33 0.74 -6.56 -1.02
N VAL A 34 0.80 -5.29 -1.38
CA VAL A 34 1.89 -4.44 -0.93
C VAL A 34 1.84 -4.28 0.59
N LYS A 35 0.66 -4.05 1.10
CA LYS A 35 0.50 -3.88 2.53
C LYS A 35 0.95 -5.13 3.28
N ARG A 36 0.66 -6.27 2.73
CA ARG A 36 1.05 -7.52 3.33
C ARG A 36 2.56 -7.65 3.41
N LEU A 37 3.23 -7.24 2.35
CA LEU A 37 4.67 -7.32 2.30
C LEU A 37 5.33 -6.45 3.34
N ILE A 38 4.85 -5.23 3.49
CA ILE A 38 5.44 -4.36 4.51
C ILE A 38 5.01 -4.77 5.90
N LYS A 39 3.83 -5.30 6.03
CA LYS A 39 3.36 -5.70 7.33
C LYS A 39 4.18 -6.84 7.88
N VAL A 40 4.59 -7.71 7.01
CA VAL A 40 5.40 -8.84 7.42
C VAL A 40 6.67 -8.37 8.09
N GLN A 41 7.22 -7.29 7.59
CA GLN A 41 8.42 -6.76 8.18
C GLN A 41 8.19 -6.08 9.49
N SER A 42 7.11 -5.35 9.57
CA SER A 42 6.87 -4.61 10.78
C SER A 42 6.10 -5.41 11.79
N SER A 43 5.57 -6.51 11.42
CA SER A 43 4.80 -7.25 12.36
C SER A 43 5.73 -7.82 13.36
N GLN A 44 5.43 -7.81 14.45
CA GLN A 44 6.21 -8.27 15.45
C GLN A 44 6.06 -9.57 15.76
#